data_544527c7070f63bf962f99b22912fe29
#
_entry.id   544527c7070f63bf962f99b22912fe29
#
_cell.length_a   1.000
_cell.length_b   1.000
_cell.length_c   1.000
_cell.angle_alpha   90.00
_cell.angle_beta   90.00
_cell.angle_gamma   90.00
#
_symmetry.space_group_name_H-M   'P 1'
#
loop_
_entity.id
_entity.type
_entity.pdbx_description
1 polymer ?
#
loop_
_entity_poly.entity_id
_entity_poly.type
_entity_poly.pdbx_seq_one_letter_code
_entity_poly.pdbx_strand_id
1 'polypeptide(L)'
;MPGTHVSGTDDGVVVVDYKVASAPDVVPQKCCSALESPQQPVLIDQLLGELRAAFKAEKDAGYIININQDPVSFKRLNQRVQELLKTYATSNPGDWQRFALFNDLHYVRNLVEANDDFELIVLCWRGGQVSRVHNHAASHCWLAVLDGEMREIQYQRANPAADGDEKPGDAVHVEVSNSTNMQVGDVGYINDHLALHSVGCYTSPEELSEWIALNGRGGRDGWQLEGGVTLHLYSPPIRRVKIYEDDTVTERTPGYYSKGGVRV
;
A
#
# COMPACT_ATOMS: atom_id res chain seq x y z
N MET A 1 26.52 -10.78 -66.57
CA MET A 1 25.73 -9.61 -66.98
C MET A 1 24.55 -10.11 -67.78
N PRO A 2 23.38 -9.69 -67.65
CA PRO A 2 22.74 -8.50 -67.09
C PRO A 2 21.76 -8.85 -65.97
N GLY A 3 21.13 -8.00 -65.26
CA GLY A 3 20.70 -6.64 -65.33
C GLY A 3 19.60 -6.50 -64.26
N THR A 4 19.78 -5.53 -63.38
CA THR A 4 18.91 -5.14 -62.27
C THR A 4 17.52 -4.67 -62.72
N HIS A 5 16.47 -5.07 -62.03
CA HIS A 5 15.30 -4.23 -61.87
C HIS A 5 14.82 -4.23 -60.41
N VAL A 6 14.82 -3.04 -59.83
CA VAL A 6 14.25 -2.71 -58.53
C VAL A 6 12.83 -2.18 -58.75
N SER A 7 11.83 -2.71 -58.06
CA SER A 7 10.62 -1.96 -57.71
C SER A 7 10.16 -2.38 -56.31
N GLY A 8 10.08 -1.39 -55.43
CA GLY A 8 9.71 -1.56 -54.04
C GLY A 8 8.22 -1.70 -53.84
N THR A 9 7.85 -2.21 -52.73
CA THR A 9 6.92 -1.67 -51.71
C THR A 9 6.73 -2.69 -50.59
N ASP A 10 7.08 -2.23 -49.44
CA ASP A 10 6.30 -2.32 -48.16
C ASP A 10 6.06 -3.67 -47.48
N ASP A 11 6.27 -3.57 -46.15
CA ASP A 11 5.89 -4.43 -45.06
C ASP A 11 6.76 -5.65 -44.75
N GLY A 12 7.82 -5.33 -43.96
CA GLY A 12 8.77 -6.30 -43.39
C GLY A 12 8.15 -7.16 -42.30
N VAL A 13 7.70 -8.36 -42.63
CA VAL A 13 7.59 -9.47 -41.72
C VAL A 13 8.54 -10.56 -42.20
N VAL A 14 9.67 -10.75 -41.49
CA VAL A 14 10.56 -11.87 -41.70
C VAL A 14 10.00 -13.08 -40.97
N VAL A 15 9.38 -14.00 -41.73
CA VAL A 15 9.02 -15.32 -41.22
C VAL A 15 10.25 -16.22 -41.39
N VAL A 16 10.84 -16.64 -40.26
CA VAL A 16 11.93 -17.62 -40.25
C VAL A 16 11.33 -18.99 -39.99
N ASP A 17 11.25 -19.81 -41.08
CA ASP A 17 10.87 -21.22 -40.96
C ASP A 17 12.00 -22.02 -40.29
N TYR A 18 11.78 -22.47 -39.06
CA TYR A 18 12.61 -23.47 -38.42
C TYR A 18 12.08 -24.87 -38.70
N LYS A 19 12.82 -25.65 -39.48
CA LYS A 19 12.65 -27.11 -39.57
C LYS A 19 12.97 -27.71 -38.22
N VAL A 20 11.96 -28.23 -37.52
CA VAL A 20 12.12 -28.99 -36.28
C VAL A 20 12.62 -30.40 -36.66
N ALA A 21 13.84 -30.71 -36.27
CA ALA A 21 14.33 -32.07 -36.28
C ALA A 21 13.70 -32.83 -35.09
N SER A 22 13.09 -33.99 -35.38
CA SER A 22 12.49 -34.87 -34.38
C SER A 22 13.56 -35.38 -33.41
N ALA A 23 13.45 -35.00 -32.12
CA ALA A 23 14.22 -35.56 -31.04
C ALA A 23 13.54 -36.80 -30.46
N PRO A 24 14.31 -37.81 -29.94
CA PRO A 24 13.75 -39.05 -29.47
C PRO A 24 12.95 -38.89 -28.16
N ASP A 25 11.96 -39.77 -27.99
CA ASP A 25 11.05 -39.87 -26.84
C ASP A 25 11.82 -39.89 -25.51
N VAL A 26 11.79 -38.76 -24.80
CA VAL A 26 12.19 -38.66 -23.40
C VAL A 26 10.94 -38.93 -22.56
N VAL A 27 10.90 -40.06 -21.91
CA VAL A 27 9.90 -40.40 -20.89
C VAL A 27 9.91 -39.28 -19.82
N PRO A 28 8.79 -38.66 -19.51
CA PRO A 28 8.78 -37.62 -18.48
C PRO A 28 9.03 -38.26 -17.11
N GLN A 29 10.22 -38.01 -16.57
CA GLN A 29 10.53 -38.29 -15.18
C GLN A 29 9.59 -37.39 -14.35
N LYS A 30 8.61 -37.98 -13.64
CA LYS A 30 7.80 -37.31 -12.64
C LYS A 30 8.73 -36.66 -11.63
N CYS A 31 9.01 -35.37 -11.79
CA CYS A 31 9.46 -34.55 -10.69
C CYS A 31 8.37 -34.58 -9.63
N CYS A 32 8.63 -35.33 -8.54
CA CYS A 32 7.92 -35.11 -7.29
C CYS A 32 8.25 -33.66 -6.85
N SER A 33 7.41 -32.68 -7.23
CA SER A 33 7.37 -31.41 -6.56
C SER A 33 7.12 -31.75 -5.08
N ALA A 34 8.12 -31.52 -4.25
CA ALA A 34 7.94 -31.52 -2.82
C ALA A 34 6.78 -30.54 -2.57
N LEU A 35 5.66 -31.05 -2.06
CA LEU A 35 4.59 -30.23 -1.50
C LEU A 35 5.26 -29.44 -0.38
N GLU A 36 5.57 -28.16 -0.66
CA GLU A 36 5.94 -27.25 0.39
C GLU A 36 4.82 -27.31 1.42
N SER A 37 5.16 -27.69 2.63
CA SER A 37 4.24 -27.70 3.75
C SER A 37 3.62 -26.28 3.81
N PRO A 38 2.29 -26.12 3.94
CA PRO A 38 1.70 -24.81 4.01
C PRO A 38 2.39 -24.04 5.13
N GLN A 39 3.10 -22.98 4.76
CA GLN A 39 3.76 -22.12 5.73
C GLN A 39 2.70 -21.62 6.70
N GLN A 40 2.95 -21.76 7.98
CA GLN A 40 2.02 -21.24 8.98
C GLN A 40 1.89 -19.73 8.79
N PRO A 41 0.66 -19.18 8.89
CA PRO A 41 0.46 -17.75 8.70
C PRO A 41 1.24 -16.96 9.75
N VAL A 42 1.86 -15.87 9.32
CA VAL A 42 2.57 -14.93 10.21
C VAL A 42 1.55 -14.15 11.00
N LEU A 43 1.57 -14.26 12.33
CA LEU A 43 0.67 -13.50 13.19
C LEU A 43 1.16 -12.06 13.40
N ILE A 44 0.25 -11.15 13.78
CA ILE A 44 0.57 -9.72 13.96
C ILE A 44 1.62 -9.49 15.07
N ASP A 45 1.63 -10.33 16.10
CA ASP A 45 2.63 -10.25 17.18
C ASP A 45 4.03 -10.64 16.68
N GLN A 46 4.12 -11.58 15.72
CA GLN A 46 5.37 -11.94 15.03
C GLN A 46 5.81 -10.80 14.11
N LEU A 47 4.88 -10.23 13.32
CA LEU A 47 5.16 -9.04 12.50
C LEU A 47 5.72 -7.90 13.35
N LEU A 48 5.11 -7.59 14.48
CA LEU A 48 5.60 -6.56 15.40
C LEU A 48 7.01 -6.87 15.92
N GLY A 49 7.29 -8.13 16.26
CA GLY A 49 8.63 -8.57 16.68
C GLY A 49 9.69 -8.31 15.60
N GLU A 50 9.39 -8.70 14.37
CA GLU A 50 10.29 -8.51 13.23
C GLU A 50 10.47 -7.04 12.85
N LEU A 51 9.41 -6.23 12.92
CA LEU A 51 9.51 -4.78 12.70
C LEU A 51 10.42 -4.14 13.75
N ARG A 52 10.20 -4.40 15.04
CA ARG A 52 11.08 -3.87 16.11
C ARG A 52 12.53 -4.27 15.89
N ALA A 53 12.79 -5.52 15.46
CA ALA A 53 14.14 -6.00 15.17
C ALA A 53 14.77 -5.26 13.98
N ALA A 54 13.99 -5.00 12.91
CA ALA A 54 14.46 -4.28 11.72
C ALA A 54 14.85 -2.83 12.06
N PHE A 55 13.98 -2.11 12.76
CA PHE A 55 14.27 -0.73 13.19
C PHE A 55 15.47 -0.66 14.17
N LYS A 56 15.51 -1.58 15.11
CA LYS A 56 16.62 -1.67 16.06
C LYS A 56 17.96 -1.92 15.37
N ALA A 57 18.00 -2.79 14.35
CA ALA A 57 19.24 -3.09 13.63
C ALA A 57 19.83 -1.84 12.95
N GLU A 58 19.00 -0.99 12.33
CA GLU A 58 19.48 0.26 11.72
C GLU A 58 19.99 1.25 12.78
N LYS A 59 19.30 1.36 13.91
CA LYS A 59 19.73 2.23 15.02
C LYS A 59 21.02 1.74 15.69
N ASP A 60 21.16 0.44 15.89
CA ASP A 60 22.39 -0.17 16.43
C ASP A 60 23.59 0.04 15.49
N ALA A 61 23.32 0.13 14.17
CA ALA A 61 24.33 0.49 13.17
C ALA A 61 24.62 2.00 13.11
N GLY A 62 23.99 2.81 13.96
CA GLY A 62 24.22 4.25 14.09
C GLY A 62 23.41 5.14 13.16
N TYR A 63 22.40 4.60 12.47
CA TYR A 63 21.54 5.38 11.58
C TYR A 63 20.38 6.04 12.32
N ILE A 64 20.02 7.25 11.85
CA ILE A 64 18.81 7.97 12.28
C ILE A 64 17.70 7.66 11.29
N ILE A 65 16.55 7.20 11.78
CA ILE A 65 15.42 6.82 10.93
C ILE A 65 14.46 8.01 10.79
N ASN A 66 14.43 8.59 9.61
CA ASN A 66 13.50 9.63 9.16
C ASN A 66 13.56 9.75 7.63
N ILE A 67 12.76 10.62 7.00
CA ILE A 67 12.75 10.77 5.53
C ILE A 67 14.07 11.25 4.92
N ASN A 68 14.99 11.78 5.74
CA ASN A 68 16.35 12.16 5.34
C ASN A 68 17.39 11.11 5.74
N GLN A 69 16.96 9.89 6.02
CA GLN A 69 17.81 8.75 6.38
C GLN A 69 18.87 8.49 5.30
N ASP A 70 20.03 7.99 5.74
CA ASP A 70 21.07 7.50 4.80
C ASP A 70 20.46 6.58 3.74
N PRO A 71 20.75 6.79 2.43
CA PRO A 71 20.10 6.04 1.36
C PRO A 71 20.33 4.52 1.41
N VAL A 72 21.48 4.06 1.91
CA VAL A 72 21.79 2.63 2.02
C VAL A 72 21.00 2.01 3.17
N SER A 73 20.95 2.70 4.30
CA SER A 73 20.12 2.32 5.45
C SER A 73 18.64 2.30 5.06
N PHE A 74 18.15 3.36 4.41
CA PHE A 74 16.77 3.42 3.94
C PHE A 74 16.42 2.26 3.00
N LYS A 75 17.29 1.97 2.02
CA LYS A 75 17.04 0.88 1.08
C LYS A 75 16.86 -0.47 1.79
N ARG A 76 17.72 -0.79 2.79
CA ARG A 76 17.61 -2.04 3.57
C ARG A 76 16.32 -2.07 4.38
N LEU A 77 16.05 -0.99 5.14
CA LEU A 77 14.86 -0.91 5.98
C LEU A 77 13.58 -0.97 5.14
N ASN A 78 13.50 -0.18 4.07
CA ASN A 78 12.35 -0.16 3.18
C ASN A 78 12.08 -1.54 2.56
N GLN A 79 13.11 -2.22 2.05
CA GLN A 79 12.97 -3.56 1.52
C GLN A 79 12.46 -4.53 2.60
N ARG A 80 13.07 -4.52 3.79
CA ARG A 80 12.67 -5.41 4.88
C ARG A 80 11.24 -5.16 5.34
N VAL A 81 10.83 -3.90 5.52
CA VAL A 81 9.46 -3.55 5.92
C VAL A 81 8.44 -4.00 4.87
N GLN A 82 8.72 -3.73 3.58
CA GLN A 82 7.82 -4.17 2.51
C GLN A 82 7.68 -5.70 2.47
N GLU A 83 8.77 -6.45 2.61
CA GLU A 83 8.75 -7.93 2.66
C GLU A 83 7.90 -8.43 3.85
N LEU A 84 8.06 -7.84 5.03
CA LEU A 84 7.31 -8.21 6.23
C LEU A 84 5.81 -7.94 6.06
N LEU A 85 5.46 -6.73 5.60
CA LEU A 85 4.07 -6.37 5.36
C LEU A 85 3.43 -7.23 4.26
N LYS A 86 4.17 -7.49 3.16
CA LYS A 86 3.72 -8.35 2.07
C LYS A 86 3.45 -9.77 2.57
N THR A 87 4.39 -10.34 3.33
CA THR A 87 4.26 -11.69 3.89
C THR A 87 3.05 -11.77 4.82
N TYR A 88 2.87 -10.80 5.70
CA TYR A 88 1.72 -10.73 6.60
C TYR A 88 0.40 -10.63 5.83
N ALA A 89 0.29 -9.67 4.91
CA ALA A 89 -0.93 -9.41 4.16
C ALA A 89 -1.31 -10.59 3.23
N THR A 90 -0.33 -11.25 2.61
CA THR A 90 -0.59 -12.41 1.73
C THR A 90 -0.89 -13.69 2.50
N SER A 91 -0.31 -13.90 3.69
CA SER A 91 -0.66 -15.03 4.56
C SER A 91 -2.06 -14.86 5.15
N ASN A 92 -2.50 -13.63 5.28
CA ASN A 92 -3.80 -13.18 5.78
C ASN A 92 -4.35 -14.03 6.95
N PRO A 93 -3.68 -14.01 8.11
CA PRO A 93 -4.02 -14.87 9.25
C PRO A 93 -5.38 -14.53 9.87
N GLY A 94 -5.97 -13.37 9.54
CA GLY A 94 -7.22 -12.89 10.12
C GLY A 94 -7.09 -12.34 11.55
N ASP A 95 -5.93 -12.44 12.19
CA ASP A 95 -5.75 -12.00 13.57
C ASP A 95 -5.76 -10.48 13.76
N TRP A 96 -5.61 -9.72 12.64
CA TRP A 96 -5.82 -8.27 12.59
C TRP A 96 -7.28 -7.86 12.86
N GLN A 97 -8.25 -8.77 12.69
CA GLN A 97 -9.69 -8.50 12.87
C GLN A 97 -9.99 -8.04 14.30
N ARG A 98 -9.23 -8.48 15.30
CA ARG A 98 -9.35 -8.01 16.70
C ARG A 98 -9.14 -6.50 16.87
N PHE A 99 -8.50 -5.84 15.90
CA PHE A 99 -8.29 -4.38 15.86
C PHE A 99 -9.25 -3.67 14.91
N ALA A 100 -9.99 -4.39 14.08
CA ALA A 100 -10.80 -3.82 13.02
C ALA A 100 -12.15 -3.31 13.53
N LEU A 101 -12.17 -2.13 14.13
CA LEU A 101 -13.40 -1.41 14.43
C LEU A 101 -13.73 -0.44 13.29
N PHE A 102 -15.01 -0.32 12.97
CA PHE A 102 -15.54 0.51 11.89
C PHE A 102 -16.40 1.66 12.41
N ASN A 103 -16.55 2.69 11.60
CA ASN A 103 -17.48 3.79 11.81
C ASN A 103 -18.18 4.11 10.48
N ASP A 104 -19.49 4.35 10.53
CA ASP A 104 -20.28 4.57 9.31
C ASP A 104 -20.14 5.98 8.75
N LEU A 105 -19.65 6.95 9.54
CA LEU A 105 -19.54 8.35 9.13
C LEU A 105 -18.19 8.69 8.50
N HIS A 106 -17.12 8.00 8.90
CA HIS A 106 -15.76 8.26 8.42
C HIS A 106 -14.87 7.05 8.68
N TYR A 107 -13.81 6.90 7.89
CA TYR A 107 -12.79 5.89 8.18
C TYR A 107 -12.16 6.11 9.54
N VAL A 108 -11.66 5.04 10.14
CA VAL A 108 -11.12 5.10 11.50
C VAL A 108 -9.73 4.48 11.60
N ARG A 109 -8.96 5.03 12.53
CA ARG A 109 -7.58 4.64 12.85
C ARG A 109 -7.57 3.81 14.13
N ASN A 110 -7.30 2.52 14.02
CA ASN A 110 -7.25 1.59 15.14
C ASN A 110 -5.78 1.26 15.45
N LEU A 111 -5.27 1.78 16.56
CA LEU A 111 -3.86 1.59 16.94
C LEU A 111 -3.62 0.14 17.37
N VAL A 112 -2.65 -0.51 16.73
CA VAL A 112 -2.13 -1.82 17.13
C VAL A 112 -1.00 -1.62 18.14
N GLU A 113 0.02 -0.84 17.77
CA GLU A 113 1.17 -0.51 18.60
C GLU A 113 1.74 0.86 18.23
N ALA A 114 2.25 1.58 19.22
CA ALA A 114 3.10 2.74 19.04
C ALA A 114 4.27 2.69 20.00
N ASN A 115 5.46 3.02 19.50
CA ASN A 115 6.70 3.17 20.25
C ASN A 115 7.48 4.38 19.71
N ASP A 116 8.73 4.55 20.10
CA ASP A 116 9.55 5.70 19.68
C ASP A 116 9.96 5.62 18.19
N ASP A 117 9.95 4.43 17.60
CA ASP A 117 10.43 4.17 16.25
C ASP A 117 9.29 4.19 15.21
N PHE A 118 8.13 3.65 15.57
CA PHE A 118 7.00 3.56 14.65
C PHE A 118 5.63 3.50 15.36
N GLU A 119 4.58 3.74 14.61
CA GLU A 119 3.21 3.35 14.93
C GLU A 119 2.66 2.41 13.86
N LEU A 120 2.01 1.32 14.27
CA LEU A 120 1.30 0.38 13.41
C LEU A 120 -0.21 0.50 13.66
N ILE A 121 -0.97 0.72 12.59
CA ILE A 121 -2.39 1.07 12.67
C ILE A 121 -3.19 0.23 11.68
N VAL A 122 -4.31 -0.32 12.11
CA VAL A 122 -5.33 -0.88 11.22
C VAL A 122 -6.33 0.24 10.91
N LEU A 123 -6.45 0.60 9.63
CA LEU A 123 -7.45 1.55 9.14
C LEU A 123 -8.61 0.77 8.53
N CYS A 124 -9.83 1.13 8.96
CA CYS A 124 -11.05 0.52 8.47
C CYS A 124 -11.88 1.53 7.70
N TRP A 125 -12.30 1.14 6.52
CA TRP A 125 -12.96 1.96 5.51
C TRP A 125 -14.30 1.34 5.14
N ARG A 126 -15.39 2.12 5.18
CA ARG A 126 -16.64 1.76 4.51
C ARG A 126 -16.55 2.17 3.04
N GLY A 127 -17.37 1.59 2.20
CA GLY A 127 -17.51 2.02 0.81
C GLY A 127 -17.73 3.53 0.69
N GLY A 128 -16.99 4.17 -0.20
CA GLY A 128 -16.99 5.62 -0.38
C GLY A 128 -16.19 6.43 0.64
N GLN A 129 -15.64 5.82 1.68
CA GLN A 129 -14.78 6.54 2.63
C GLN A 129 -13.36 6.71 2.10
N VAL A 130 -12.89 7.95 2.12
CA VAL A 130 -11.59 8.37 1.58
C VAL A 130 -10.91 9.31 2.56
N SER A 131 -9.60 9.21 2.71
CA SER A 131 -8.83 10.21 3.43
C SER A 131 -8.74 11.51 2.62
N ARG A 132 -8.62 12.63 3.31
CA ARG A 132 -8.27 13.90 2.66
C ARG A 132 -6.85 13.80 2.11
N VAL A 133 -6.51 14.67 1.15
CA VAL A 133 -5.14 14.82 0.68
C VAL A 133 -4.27 15.32 1.82
N HIS A 134 -3.20 14.60 2.14
CA HIS A 134 -2.36 14.89 3.31
C HIS A 134 -0.90 14.57 3.07
N ASN A 135 -0.05 15.14 3.94
CA ASN A 135 1.36 14.79 4.06
C ASN A 135 1.60 13.78 5.21
N HIS A 136 2.84 13.38 5.40
CA HIS A 136 3.23 12.41 6.43
C HIS A 136 4.08 13.01 7.55
N ALA A 137 4.20 14.34 7.62
CA ALA A 137 4.94 15.05 8.67
C ALA A 137 6.39 14.54 8.84
N ALA A 138 7.09 14.39 7.73
CA ALA A 138 8.46 13.85 7.66
C ALA A 138 8.59 12.38 8.14
N SER A 139 7.51 11.61 8.12
CA SER A 139 7.52 10.17 8.38
C SER A 139 7.56 9.37 7.08
N HIS A 140 8.18 8.22 7.11
CA HIS A 140 7.94 7.15 6.15
C HIS A 140 6.54 6.59 6.38
N CYS A 141 5.83 6.24 5.32
CA CYS A 141 4.55 5.55 5.37
C CYS A 141 4.60 4.31 4.49
N TRP A 142 4.37 3.16 5.08
CA TRP A 142 4.08 1.91 4.36
C TRP A 142 2.65 1.52 4.62
N LEU A 143 1.98 1.04 3.60
CA LEU A 143 0.62 0.50 3.73
C LEU A 143 0.53 -0.87 3.07
N ALA A 144 -0.28 -1.76 3.64
CA ALA A 144 -0.65 -3.04 3.05
C ALA A 144 -2.17 -3.20 3.07
N VAL A 145 -2.74 -3.78 2.01
CA VAL A 145 -4.17 -4.09 1.96
C VAL A 145 -4.42 -5.45 2.58
N LEU A 146 -5.26 -5.50 3.62
CA LEU A 146 -5.63 -6.72 4.34
C LEU A 146 -6.98 -7.27 3.88
N ASP A 147 -7.89 -6.40 3.45
CA ASP A 147 -9.21 -6.77 2.95
C ASP A 147 -9.77 -5.70 2.01
N GLY A 148 -10.62 -6.12 1.05
CA GLY A 148 -11.27 -5.25 0.09
C GLY A 148 -10.35 -4.73 -1.01
N GLU A 149 -10.87 -3.76 -1.77
CA GLU A 149 -10.16 -3.05 -2.83
C GLU A 149 -9.96 -1.59 -2.42
N MET A 150 -8.74 -1.11 -2.55
CA MET A 150 -8.36 0.23 -2.17
C MET A 150 -7.80 0.98 -3.35
N ARG A 151 -7.85 2.31 -3.29
CA ARG A 151 -7.19 3.17 -4.26
C ARG A 151 -6.34 4.19 -3.52
N GLU A 152 -5.10 4.34 -3.97
CA GLU A 152 -4.23 5.45 -3.62
C GLU A 152 -4.23 6.46 -4.78
N ILE A 153 -4.43 7.74 -4.47
CA ILE A 153 -4.23 8.83 -5.41
C ILE A 153 -3.12 9.70 -4.87
N GLN A 154 -2.08 9.92 -5.67
CA GLN A 154 -0.94 10.76 -5.33
C GLN A 154 -1.09 12.14 -5.98
N TYR A 155 -0.63 13.17 -5.28
CA TYR A 155 -0.74 14.55 -5.69
C TYR A 155 0.60 15.24 -5.59
N GLN A 156 0.86 16.14 -6.54
CA GLN A 156 1.98 17.06 -6.50
C GLN A 156 1.48 18.48 -6.28
N ARG A 157 2.30 19.30 -5.63
CA ARG A 157 2.03 20.74 -5.54
C ARG A 157 2.23 21.38 -6.90
N ALA A 158 1.28 22.18 -7.36
CA ALA A 158 1.41 22.89 -8.63
C ALA A 158 2.55 23.92 -8.61
N ASN A 159 2.93 24.39 -7.42
CA ASN A 159 4.09 25.24 -7.22
C ASN A 159 5.12 24.55 -6.30
N PRO A 160 6.18 23.93 -6.86
CA PRO A 160 7.18 23.21 -6.08
C PRO A 160 8.08 24.10 -5.19
N ALA A 161 8.00 25.41 -5.27
CA ALA A 161 8.79 26.32 -4.42
C ALA A 161 8.33 26.34 -2.93
N ALA A 162 7.23 25.66 -2.62
CA ALA A 162 6.70 25.53 -1.26
C ALA A 162 7.06 24.13 -0.67
N ASP A 163 8.34 23.83 -0.53
CA ASP A 163 8.83 22.56 0.02
C ASP A 163 8.45 22.35 1.50
N GLY A 164 7.18 21.99 1.75
CA GLY A 164 6.76 21.52 3.05
C GLY A 164 6.67 22.59 4.16
N ASP A 165 7.07 23.80 3.90
CA ASP A 165 7.04 24.92 4.87
C ASP A 165 5.69 25.67 4.89
N GLU A 166 4.68 25.17 4.16
CA GLU A 166 3.35 25.75 4.14
C GLU A 166 2.77 25.84 5.55
N LYS A 167 2.13 26.95 5.84
CA LYS A 167 1.44 27.19 7.12
C LYS A 167 -0.06 27.01 6.97
N PRO A 168 -0.77 26.69 8.06
CA PRO A 168 -2.23 26.73 8.04
C PRO A 168 -2.75 28.08 7.52
N GLY A 169 -3.63 27.99 6.52
CA GLY A 169 -4.20 29.16 5.82
C GLY A 169 -3.48 29.54 4.52
N ASP A 170 -2.33 28.96 4.22
CA ASP A 170 -1.66 29.18 2.94
C ASP A 170 -2.50 28.59 1.78
N ALA A 171 -2.51 29.30 0.67
CA ALA A 171 -3.11 28.80 -0.57
C ALA A 171 -2.14 27.85 -1.28
N VAL A 172 -2.53 26.60 -1.42
CA VAL A 172 -1.72 25.56 -2.09
C VAL A 172 -2.61 24.74 -3.01
N HIS A 173 -2.39 24.89 -4.29
CA HIS A 173 -3.04 24.06 -5.30
C HIS A 173 -2.27 22.73 -5.47
N VAL A 174 -2.99 21.62 -5.49
CA VAL A 174 -2.44 20.26 -5.69
C VAL A 174 -3.11 19.60 -6.89
N GLU A 175 -2.31 18.90 -7.68
CA GLU A 175 -2.76 18.21 -8.89
C GLU A 175 -2.50 16.70 -8.77
N VAL A 176 -3.41 15.90 -9.30
CA VAL A 176 -3.22 14.44 -9.36
C VAL A 176 -2.01 14.11 -10.22
N SER A 177 -1.07 13.38 -9.65
CA SER A 177 0.13 12.90 -10.35
C SER A 177 0.10 11.41 -10.67
N ASN A 178 -0.58 10.61 -9.85
CA ASN A 178 -0.69 9.16 -10.06
C ASN A 178 -1.96 8.63 -9.38
N SER A 179 -2.44 7.47 -9.86
CA SER A 179 -3.56 6.73 -9.24
C SER A 179 -3.32 5.23 -9.36
N THR A 180 -3.37 4.52 -8.23
CA THR A 180 -3.08 3.08 -8.15
C THR A 180 -4.21 2.37 -7.45
N ASN A 181 -4.79 1.37 -8.11
CA ASN A 181 -5.70 0.43 -7.46
C ASN A 181 -4.87 -0.63 -6.74
N MET A 182 -5.28 -0.98 -5.53
CA MET A 182 -4.60 -1.92 -4.67
C MET A 182 -5.59 -2.97 -4.18
N GLN A 183 -5.16 -4.21 -4.13
CA GLN A 183 -5.93 -5.36 -3.66
C GLN A 183 -5.22 -6.07 -2.52
N VAL A 184 -5.88 -7.01 -1.89
CA VAL A 184 -5.34 -7.80 -0.77
C VAL A 184 -3.95 -8.33 -1.09
N GLY A 185 -3.01 -8.07 -0.20
CA GLY A 185 -1.61 -8.43 -0.33
C GLY A 185 -0.73 -7.38 -1.03
N ASP A 186 -1.30 -6.31 -1.61
CA ASP A 186 -0.48 -5.23 -2.16
C ASP A 186 0.11 -4.38 -1.04
N VAL A 187 1.34 -3.90 -1.28
CA VAL A 187 2.09 -3.03 -0.36
C VAL A 187 2.55 -1.78 -1.10
N GLY A 188 2.22 -0.62 -0.54
CA GLY A 188 2.66 0.68 -1.02
C GLY A 188 3.65 1.33 -0.06
N TYR A 189 4.41 2.30 -0.57
CA TYR A 189 5.29 3.18 0.19
C TYR A 189 5.19 4.61 -0.31
N ILE A 190 5.10 5.56 0.62
CA ILE A 190 5.10 6.99 0.33
C ILE A 190 5.78 7.77 1.45
N ASN A 191 6.28 8.97 1.12
CA ASN A 191 6.74 9.99 2.06
C ASN A 191 6.59 11.38 1.44
N ASP A 192 6.87 12.42 2.21
CA ASP A 192 6.68 13.81 1.79
C ASP A 192 7.59 14.25 0.62
N HIS A 193 8.69 13.55 0.35
CA HIS A 193 9.56 13.80 -0.81
C HIS A 193 9.00 13.23 -2.11
N LEU A 194 8.14 12.20 -2.01
CA LEU A 194 7.56 11.57 -3.19
C LEU A 194 6.27 12.26 -3.62
N ALA A 195 5.31 12.39 -2.71
CA ALA A 195 4.02 13.01 -3.01
C ALA A 195 3.18 13.25 -1.74
N LEU A 196 2.14 14.05 -1.88
CA LEU A 196 0.96 13.99 -1.01
C LEU A 196 0.06 12.87 -1.51
N HIS A 197 -0.82 12.34 -0.66
CA HIS A 197 -1.78 11.35 -1.13
C HIS A 197 -3.15 11.39 -0.44
N SER A 198 -4.10 10.73 -1.05
CA SER A 198 -5.31 10.23 -0.43
C SER A 198 -5.44 8.73 -0.67
N VAL A 199 -6.01 8.02 0.29
CA VAL A 199 -6.30 6.58 0.22
C VAL A 199 -7.75 6.38 0.60
N GLY A 200 -8.41 5.43 -0.03
CA GLY A 200 -9.78 5.10 0.34
C GLY A 200 -10.39 3.97 -0.47
N CYS A 201 -11.61 3.63 -0.08
CA CYS A 201 -12.47 2.72 -0.82
C CYS A 201 -13.39 3.56 -1.73
N TYR A 202 -13.00 3.70 -2.99
CA TYR A 202 -13.68 4.58 -3.97
C TYR A 202 -14.88 3.92 -4.65
N THR A 203 -15.51 2.96 -4.02
CA THR A 203 -16.74 2.34 -4.54
C THR A 203 -17.83 3.41 -4.64
N SER A 204 -18.45 3.57 -5.79
CA SER A 204 -19.56 4.50 -5.94
C SER A 204 -20.78 4.03 -5.12
N PRO A 205 -21.67 4.93 -4.69
CA PRO A 205 -22.89 4.54 -3.99
C PRO A 205 -23.76 3.57 -4.79
N GLU A 206 -23.73 3.68 -6.12
CA GLU A 206 -24.48 2.82 -7.04
C GLU A 206 -23.88 1.41 -7.05
N GLU A 207 -22.55 1.30 -7.27
CA GLU A 207 -21.83 0.02 -7.24
C GLU A 207 -21.98 -0.68 -5.88
N LEU A 208 -21.90 0.10 -4.79
CA LEU A 208 -22.13 -0.41 -3.44
C LEU A 208 -23.53 -0.96 -3.27
N SER A 209 -24.55 -0.24 -3.79
CA SER A 209 -25.94 -0.67 -3.73
C SER A 209 -26.19 -1.95 -4.51
N GLU A 210 -25.61 -2.07 -5.71
CA GLU A 210 -25.67 -3.28 -6.51
C GLU A 210 -24.97 -4.46 -5.81
N TRP A 211 -23.80 -4.22 -5.25
CA TRP A 211 -23.07 -5.24 -4.50
C TRP A 211 -23.85 -5.76 -3.29
N ILE A 212 -24.48 -4.86 -2.53
CA ILE A 212 -25.35 -5.20 -1.39
C ILE A 212 -26.53 -6.03 -1.84
N ALA A 213 -27.14 -5.67 -2.97
CA ALA A 213 -28.29 -6.39 -3.53
C ALA A 213 -27.93 -7.83 -3.93
N LEU A 214 -26.71 -8.04 -4.45
CA LEU A 214 -26.21 -9.35 -4.90
C LEU A 214 -25.73 -10.24 -3.75
N ASN A 215 -25.09 -9.66 -2.74
CA ASN A 215 -24.35 -10.39 -1.69
C ASN A 215 -24.99 -10.31 -0.31
N GLY A 216 -25.98 -9.44 -0.13
CA GLY A 216 -26.59 -9.16 1.17
C GLY A 216 -25.70 -8.29 2.07
N ARG A 217 -26.28 -7.80 3.16
CA ARG A 217 -25.52 -7.12 4.24
C ARG A 217 -24.90 -8.18 5.13
N GLY A 218 -23.69 -8.54 4.90
CA GLY A 218 -22.98 -9.56 5.65
C GLY A 218 -22.63 -10.74 4.75
N GLY A 219 -21.52 -10.63 4.08
CA GLY A 219 -20.92 -11.72 3.34
C GLY A 219 -20.44 -12.84 4.25
N ARG A 220 -19.75 -13.83 3.66
CA ARG A 220 -19.28 -15.01 4.39
C ARG A 220 -18.69 -14.59 5.74
N ASP A 221 -19.28 -15.04 6.83
CA ASP A 221 -18.86 -14.84 8.23
C ASP A 221 -19.18 -13.47 8.87
N GLY A 222 -20.10 -12.67 8.32
CA GLY A 222 -20.53 -11.39 8.90
C GLY A 222 -19.49 -10.27 8.83
N TRP A 223 -18.37 -10.47 8.12
CA TRP A 223 -17.24 -9.54 8.02
C TRP A 223 -17.04 -8.96 6.64
N GLN A 224 -17.79 -9.39 5.63
CA GLN A 224 -17.64 -8.84 4.30
C GLN A 224 -18.05 -7.39 4.27
N LEU A 225 -17.06 -6.62 4.17
CA LEU A 225 -17.02 -5.19 4.23
C LEU A 225 -17.45 -4.63 2.90
N GLU A 226 -18.48 -3.85 2.96
CA GLU A 226 -18.78 -2.83 1.97
C GLU A 226 -17.66 -1.76 2.01
N GLY A 227 -16.39 -2.20 1.95
CA GLY A 227 -15.24 -1.32 2.14
C GLY A 227 -13.91 -2.07 2.10
N GLY A 228 -12.96 -1.64 2.91
CA GLY A 228 -11.65 -2.25 2.97
C GLY A 228 -10.96 -2.10 4.33
N VAL A 229 -9.86 -2.84 4.49
CA VAL A 229 -8.98 -2.74 5.65
C VAL A 229 -7.54 -2.62 5.17
N THR A 230 -6.84 -1.63 5.69
CA THR A 230 -5.42 -1.42 5.43
C THR A 230 -4.62 -1.40 6.71
N LEU A 231 -3.39 -1.91 6.64
CA LEU A 231 -2.40 -1.83 7.70
C LEU A 231 -1.40 -0.75 7.34
N HIS A 232 -1.24 0.25 8.19
CA HIS A 232 -0.31 1.36 7.97
C HIS A 232 0.78 1.36 9.02
N LEU A 233 2.02 1.51 8.57
CA LEU A 233 3.20 1.70 9.41
C LEU A 233 3.77 3.09 9.14
N TYR A 234 3.88 3.92 10.17
CA TYR A 234 4.50 5.24 10.08
C TYR A 234 5.79 5.27 10.93
N SER A 235 6.86 5.77 10.37
CA SER A 235 8.14 5.92 11.09
C SER A 235 8.87 7.22 10.72
N PRO A 236 9.17 8.06 11.71
CA PRO A 236 8.71 8.02 13.11
C PRO A 236 7.18 8.16 13.22
N PRO A 237 6.60 7.95 14.43
CA PRO A 237 5.15 8.12 14.63
C PRO A 237 4.66 9.52 14.26
N ILE A 238 3.54 9.60 13.53
CA ILE A 238 2.96 10.87 13.09
C ILE A 238 2.34 11.62 14.28
N ARG A 239 2.74 12.87 14.48
CA ARG A 239 2.21 13.74 15.53
C ARG A 239 1.23 14.78 15.00
N ARG A 240 1.46 15.26 13.78
CA ARG A 240 0.71 16.33 13.16
C ARG A 240 0.78 16.17 11.64
N VAL A 241 -0.32 16.39 10.93
CA VAL A 241 -0.38 16.31 9.47
C VAL A 241 -0.95 17.59 8.89
N LYS A 242 -0.49 17.96 7.71
CA LYS A 242 -1.10 18.97 6.87
C LYS A 242 -2.14 18.32 5.98
N ILE A 243 -3.28 18.97 5.87
CA ILE A 243 -4.39 18.58 5.01
C ILE A 243 -4.53 19.65 3.94
N TYR A 244 -4.67 19.21 2.70
CA TYR A 244 -4.78 20.04 1.51
C TYR A 244 -6.19 19.88 0.95
N GLU A 245 -7.04 20.89 1.13
CA GLU A 245 -8.46 20.85 0.76
C GLU A 245 -8.90 22.26 0.35
N ASP A 246 -9.66 22.37 -0.75
CA ASP A 246 -10.15 23.64 -1.29
C ASP A 246 -9.03 24.69 -1.50
N ASP A 247 -7.91 24.22 -2.08
CA ASP A 247 -6.69 25.02 -2.28
C ASP A 247 -6.12 25.66 -0.99
N THR A 248 -6.43 25.11 0.17
CA THR A 248 -6.01 25.65 1.46
C THR A 248 -5.37 24.56 2.30
N VAL A 249 -4.30 24.93 3.02
CA VAL A 249 -3.63 24.05 3.98
C VAL A 249 -4.26 24.23 5.36
N THR A 250 -4.62 23.11 5.98
CA THR A 250 -4.97 23.04 7.39
C THR A 250 -4.07 22.05 8.11
N GLU A 251 -4.00 22.12 9.43
CA GLU A 251 -3.18 21.22 10.25
C GLU A 251 -4.06 20.44 11.22
N ARG A 252 -3.76 19.15 11.38
CA ARG A 252 -4.48 18.27 12.31
C ARG A 252 -3.55 17.38 13.08
N THR A 253 -3.91 17.09 14.34
CA THR A 253 -3.37 15.99 15.12
C THR A 253 -4.25 14.77 14.88
N PRO A 254 -3.75 13.70 14.23
CA PRO A 254 -4.55 12.51 14.03
C PRO A 254 -4.77 11.78 15.35
N GLY A 255 -6.03 11.43 15.62
CA GLY A 255 -6.41 10.61 16.78
C GLY A 255 -6.52 9.14 16.46
N TYR A 256 -6.78 8.34 17.49
CA TYR A 256 -7.14 6.93 17.34
C TYR A 256 -8.60 6.71 17.75
N TYR A 257 -9.28 5.86 17.00
CA TYR A 257 -10.63 5.42 17.33
C TYR A 257 -10.61 4.29 18.36
N SER A 258 -9.58 3.45 18.30
CA SER A 258 -9.32 2.40 19.29
C SER A 258 -7.83 2.23 19.53
N LYS A 259 -7.49 1.61 20.67
CA LYS A 259 -6.13 1.19 21.02
C LYS A 259 -6.17 -0.25 21.51
N GLY A 260 -5.32 -1.10 20.92
CA GLY A 260 -5.30 -2.53 21.26
C GLY A 260 -6.65 -3.24 21.06
N GLY A 261 -7.47 -2.77 20.11
CA GLY A 261 -8.81 -3.32 19.86
C GLY A 261 -9.91 -2.77 20.78
N VAL A 262 -9.60 -1.84 21.68
CA VAL A 262 -10.58 -1.22 22.58
C VAL A 262 -10.83 0.23 22.18
N ARG A 263 -12.10 0.59 21.99
CA ARG A 263 -12.52 1.96 21.65
C ARG A 263 -12.09 2.96 22.74
N VAL A 264 -11.51 4.11 22.33
CA VAL A 264 -11.07 5.17 23.24
C VAL A 264 -11.89 6.42 23.07
#